data_a778eea9f24a2734a1b71eacdd4fdbb3
#
_entry.id   a778eea9f24a2734a1b71eacdd4fdbb3
#
_cell.length_a   1.000
_cell.length_b   1.000
_cell.length_c   1.000
_cell.angle_alpha   90.00
_cell.angle_beta   90.00
_cell.angle_gamma   90.00
#
_symmetry.space_group_name_H-M   'P 1'
#
loop_
_entity.id
_entity.type
_entity.pdbx_description
1 polymer ?
#
loop_
_entity_poly.entity_id
_entity_poly.type
_entity_poly.pdbx_seq_one_letter_code
_entity_poly.pdbx_strand_id
1 'polypeptide(L)'
;MRDTQMASPLRRGWLRLLDGERPWGSLVVQPDRFGVTRYRLVVFPPGISEPERRRVRLARGWPVWGALVWLACEVFLPQAIGPWAAVAVSTGALVAIAVITTAIAGTPRTQVKSLSAVVSATFHNPDAQAARDRLSRLALMLIDADERLGRGQISAADHELTWWRVYDEIGSSRD
;
A
#
# COMPACT_ATOMS: atom_id res chain seq x y z
N MET A 1 -21.03 -28.80 -0.29
CA MET A 1 -19.64 -29.24 -0.51
C MET A 1 -18.75 -28.06 -0.22
N ARG A 2 -18.02 -28.11 0.91
CA ARG A 2 -17.19 -27.00 1.40
C ARG A 2 -15.76 -27.30 0.99
N ASP A 3 -15.27 -26.67 -0.07
CA ASP A 3 -13.83 -26.62 -0.34
C ASP A 3 -13.20 -25.46 0.44
N THR A 4 -12.99 -25.72 1.73
CA THR A 4 -12.11 -24.91 2.55
C THR A 4 -10.67 -25.32 2.21
N GLN A 5 -10.17 -24.87 1.06
CA GLN A 5 -8.74 -24.99 0.75
C GLN A 5 -7.96 -24.22 1.82
N MET A 6 -7.31 -24.95 2.71
CA MET A 6 -6.27 -24.45 3.61
C MET A 6 -5.15 -23.84 2.75
N ALA A 7 -5.25 -22.55 2.48
CA ALA A 7 -4.15 -21.83 1.85
C ALA A 7 -2.93 -21.96 2.77
N SER A 8 -1.80 -22.42 2.21
CA SER A 8 -0.54 -22.58 2.96
C SER A 8 -0.16 -21.25 3.64
N PRO A 9 0.50 -21.29 4.82
CA PRO A 9 0.89 -20.07 5.54
C PRO A 9 1.75 -19.13 4.68
N LEU A 10 2.54 -19.64 3.77
CA LEU A 10 3.30 -18.87 2.79
C LEU A 10 2.39 -18.14 1.80
N ARG A 11 1.36 -18.82 1.25
CA ARG A 11 0.40 -18.16 0.34
C ARG A 11 -0.41 -17.08 1.06
N ARG A 12 -0.76 -17.28 2.33
CA ARG A 12 -1.40 -16.24 3.16
C ARG A 12 -0.47 -15.06 3.41
N GLY A 13 0.82 -15.29 3.65
CA GLY A 13 1.83 -14.25 3.77
C GLY A 13 1.99 -13.43 2.49
N TRP A 14 2.06 -14.09 1.33
CA TRP A 14 2.12 -13.44 0.02
C TRP A 14 0.83 -12.67 -0.31
N LEU A 15 -0.34 -13.20 -0.01
CA LEU A 15 -1.60 -12.49 -0.20
C LEU A 15 -1.69 -11.25 0.69
N ARG A 16 -1.23 -11.31 1.95
CA ARG A 16 -1.15 -10.13 2.83
C ARG A 16 -0.19 -9.07 2.32
N LEU A 17 0.96 -9.47 1.76
CA LEU A 17 1.91 -8.55 1.13
C LEU A 17 1.35 -7.92 -0.14
N LEU A 18 0.64 -8.68 -0.97
CA LEU A 18 0.10 -8.23 -2.25
C LEU A 18 -1.27 -7.55 -2.13
N ASP A 19 -2.17 -8.07 -1.29
CA ASP A 19 -3.54 -7.58 -1.17
C ASP A 19 -3.73 -6.60 -0.01
N GLY A 20 -2.78 -6.55 0.96
CA GLY A 20 -2.92 -5.83 2.23
C GLY A 20 -4.02 -6.46 3.09
N GLU A 21 -4.13 -6.00 4.33
CA GLU A 21 -5.09 -6.59 5.27
C GLU A 21 -6.53 -6.17 4.97
N ARG A 22 -6.76 -5.08 4.24
CA ARG A 22 -8.09 -4.46 4.10
C ARG A 22 -8.39 -3.96 2.69
N PRO A 23 -9.64 -4.02 2.26
CA PRO A 23 -10.06 -3.61 0.91
C PRO A 23 -9.84 -2.11 0.66
N TRP A 24 -10.05 -1.27 1.65
CA TRP A 24 -9.95 0.18 1.53
C TRP A 24 -8.52 0.73 1.52
N GLY A 25 -7.52 -0.03 2.02
CA GLY A 25 -6.14 0.45 2.03
C GLY A 25 -5.29 -0.12 3.15
N SER A 26 -4.42 0.71 3.71
CA SER A 26 -3.51 0.32 4.79
C SER A 26 -3.20 1.47 5.74
N LEU A 27 -3.08 1.14 7.01
CA LEU A 27 -2.50 2.00 8.04
C LEU A 27 -1.12 1.46 8.38
N VAL A 28 -0.10 2.28 8.19
CA VAL A 28 1.29 1.95 8.52
C VAL A 28 1.75 2.87 9.66
N VAL A 29 2.21 2.26 10.74
CA VAL A 29 2.83 2.95 11.86
C VAL A 29 4.27 2.49 11.96
N GLN A 30 5.21 3.39 11.73
CA GLN A 30 6.63 3.12 11.76
C GLN A 30 7.29 3.90 12.89
N PRO A 31 7.65 3.26 14.00
CA PRO A 31 8.54 3.86 14.97
C PRO A 31 9.93 4.00 14.34
N ASP A 32 10.43 5.22 14.31
CA ASP A 32 11.76 5.56 13.83
C ASP A 32 12.71 5.78 15.02
N ARG A 33 14.00 5.93 14.74
CA ARG A 33 15.00 6.23 15.77
C ARG A 33 14.73 7.61 16.39
N PHE A 34 15.23 7.85 17.59
CA PHE A 34 15.11 9.14 18.33
C PHE A 34 13.68 9.53 18.72
N GLY A 35 12.79 8.55 18.95
CA GLY A 35 11.43 8.82 19.41
C GLY A 35 10.50 9.45 18.37
N VAL A 36 10.85 9.37 17.10
CA VAL A 36 9.99 9.81 15.99
C VAL A 36 9.10 8.65 15.58
N THR A 37 7.79 8.89 15.44
CA THR A 37 6.84 7.91 14.90
C THR A 37 6.18 8.48 13.66
N ARG A 38 6.24 7.73 12.58
CA ARG A 38 5.60 8.07 11.31
C ARG A 38 4.31 7.28 11.16
N TYR A 39 3.22 7.99 10.93
CA TYR A 39 1.89 7.44 10.64
C TYR A 39 1.58 7.69 9.17
N ARG A 40 1.11 6.66 8.48
CA ARG A 40 0.69 6.79 7.08
C ARG A 40 -0.57 5.99 6.85
N LEU A 41 -1.64 6.69 6.49
CA LEU A 41 -2.90 6.11 6.04
C LEU A 41 -2.95 6.21 4.51
N VAL A 42 -3.15 5.09 3.84
CA VAL A 42 -3.33 5.02 2.40
C VAL A 42 -4.72 4.48 2.13
N VAL A 43 -5.52 5.24 1.38
CA VAL A 43 -6.90 4.86 1.05
C VAL A 43 -7.05 4.80 -0.46
N PHE A 44 -7.52 3.65 -0.95
CA PHE A 44 -7.87 3.45 -2.35
C PHE A 44 -9.23 4.09 -2.66
N PRO A 45 -9.47 4.47 -3.92
CA PRO A 45 -10.80 4.93 -4.32
C PRO A 45 -11.83 3.81 -4.10
N PRO A 46 -13.01 4.13 -3.54
CA PRO A 46 -14.09 3.17 -3.42
C PRO A 46 -14.53 2.66 -4.80
N GLY A 47 -15.01 1.41 -4.86
CA GLY A 47 -15.36 0.76 -6.12
C GLY A 47 -14.17 0.21 -6.94
N ILE A 48 -12.93 0.36 -6.46
CA ILE A 48 -11.76 -0.25 -7.13
C ILE A 48 -11.84 -1.78 -7.10
N SER A 49 -11.69 -2.41 -8.27
CA SER A 49 -11.69 -3.87 -8.36
C SER A 49 -10.43 -4.48 -7.73
N GLU A 50 -10.53 -5.73 -7.26
CA GLU A 50 -9.36 -6.45 -6.70
C GLU A 50 -8.17 -6.49 -7.65
N PRO A 51 -8.33 -6.79 -8.97
CA PRO A 51 -7.19 -6.83 -9.88
C PRO A 51 -6.56 -5.45 -10.10
N GLU A 52 -7.34 -4.37 -10.12
CA GLU A 52 -6.81 -3.01 -10.21
C GLU A 52 -6.02 -2.64 -8.96
N ARG A 53 -6.54 -2.97 -7.79
CA ARG A 53 -5.86 -2.75 -6.51
C ARG A 53 -4.51 -3.48 -6.45
N ARG A 54 -4.44 -4.72 -6.93
CA ARG A 54 -3.18 -5.49 -7.03
C ARG A 54 -2.18 -4.81 -7.96
N ARG A 55 -2.62 -4.33 -9.13
CA ARG A 55 -1.77 -3.61 -10.09
C ARG A 55 -1.18 -2.34 -9.49
N VAL A 56 -2.00 -1.54 -8.81
CA VAL A 56 -1.57 -0.32 -8.13
C VAL A 56 -0.55 -0.62 -7.04
N ARG A 57 -0.74 -1.68 -6.25
CA ARG A 57 0.21 -2.09 -5.20
C ARG A 57 1.54 -2.57 -5.78
N LEU A 58 1.51 -3.41 -6.81
CA LEU A 58 2.71 -3.85 -7.51
C LEU A 58 3.50 -2.65 -8.04
N ALA A 59 2.82 -1.70 -8.67
CA ALA A 59 3.45 -0.49 -9.18
C ALA A 59 4.02 0.40 -8.07
N ARG A 60 3.41 0.46 -6.90
CA ARG A 60 3.97 1.21 -5.74
C ARG A 60 5.13 0.50 -5.06
N GLY A 61 5.13 -0.82 -5.03
CA GLY A 61 6.23 -1.63 -4.50
C GLY A 61 7.41 -1.77 -5.44
N TRP A 62 7.26 -1.33 -6.70
CA TRP A 62 8.26 -1.45 -7.75
C TRP A 62 9.70 -1.06 -7.34
N PRO A 63 9.96 0.06 -6.65
CA PRO A 63 11.34 0.42 -6.32
C PRO A 63 12.04 -0.62 -5.44
N VAL A 64 11.29 -1.28 -4.56
CA VAL A 64 11.86 -2.27 -3.63
C VAL A 64 12.11 -3.60 -4.32
N TRP A 65 11.06 -4.21 -4.92
CA TRP A 65 11.24 -5.52 -5.55
C TRP A 65 12.03 -5.44 -6.87
N GLY A 66 11.96 -4.29 -7.57
CA GLY A 66 12.78 -4.04 -8.75
C GLY A 66 14.27 -3.98 -8.41
N ALA A 67 14.64 -3.30 -7.31
CA ALA A 67 16.02 -3.29 -6.84
C ALA A 67 16.51 -4.69 -6.44
N LEU A 68 15.65 -5.51 -5.81
CA LEU A 68 16.01 -6.89 -5.46
C LEU A 68 16.24 -7.75 -6.70
N VAL A 69 15.38 -7.62 -7.72
CA VAL A 69 15.55 -8.33 -8.99
C VAL A 69 16.84 -7.89 -9.69
N TRP A 70 17.10 -6.59 -9.72
CA TRP A 70 18.33 -6.04 -10.32
C TRP A 70 19.59 -6.59 -9.61
N LEU A 71 19.62 -6.54 -8.28
CA LEU A 71 20.72 -7.11 -7.49
C LEU A 71 20.92 -8.60 -7.76
N ALA A 72 19.85 -9.38 -7.86
CA ALA A 72 19.95 -10.78 -8.20
C ALA A 72 20.55 -10.98 -9.60
N CYS A 73 20.15 -10.17 -10.58
CA CYS A 73 20.73 -10.20 -11.91
C CYS A 73 22.24 -9.89 -11.88
N GLU A 74 22.68 -8.88 -11.10
CA GLU A 74 24.09 -8.52 -10.98
C GLU A 74 24.96 -9.63 -10.31
N VAL A 75 24.34 -10.51 -9.53
CA VAL A 75 25.06 -11.67 -8.95
C VAL A 75 25.21 -12.81 -9.94
N PHE A 76 24.18 -13.08 -10.76
CA PHE A 76 24.15 -14.29 -11.59
C PHE A 76 24.55 -14.07 -13.06
N LEU A 77 24.22 -12.91 -13.66
CA LEU A 77 24.47 -12.64 -15.07
C LEU A 77 25.97 -12.45 -15.44
N PRO A 78 26.81 -11.81 -14.64
CA PRO A 78 28.20 -11.56 -15.01
C PRO A 78 28.98 -12.81 -15.38
N GLN A 79 28.65 -13.93 -14.75
CA GLN A 79 29.28 -15.23 -15.05
C GLN A 79 28.98 -15.77 -16.45
N ALA A 80 27.81 -15.38 -17.00
CA ALA A 80 27.36 -15.87 -18.30
C ALA A 80 27.70 -14.93 -19.48
N ILE A 81 27.61 -13.59 -19.25
CA ILE A 81 27.71 -12.60 -20.33
C ILE A 81 28.77 -11.51 -20.09
N GLY A 82 29.49 -11.60 -18.98
CA GLY A 82 30.47 -10.60 -18.56
C GLY A 82 29.86 -9.41 -17.81
N PRO A 83 30.67 -8.67 -17.03
CA PRO A 83 30.14 -7.70 -16.07
C PRO A 83 29.45 -6.50 -16.74
N TRP A 84 30.01 -5.93 -17.78
CA TRP A 84 29.43 -4.76 -18.44
C TRP A 84 28.13 -5.07 -19.21
N ALA A 85 28.08 -6.25 -19.84
CA ALA A 85 26.86 -6.68 -20.51
C ALA A 85 25.76 -7.02 -19.50
N ALA A 86 26.12 -7.60 -18.35
CA ALA A 86 25.17 -7.86 -17.26
C ALA A 86 24.51 -6.59 -16.75
N VAL A 87 25.32 -5.55 -16.43
CA VAL A 87 24.80 -4.24 -15.99
C VAL A 87 23.87 -3.61 -17.06
N ALA A 88 24.26 -3.66 -18.32
CA ALA A 88 23.44 -3.09 -19.40
C ALA A 88 22.08 -3.82 -19.55
N VAL A 89 22.09 -5.15 -19.52
CA VAL A 89 20.88 -5.98 -19.67
C VAL A 89 19.98 -5.85 -18.44
N SER A 90 20.53 -5.97 -17.23
CA SER A 90 19.75 -5.86 -15.99
C SER A 90 19.13 -4.49 -15.81
N THR A 91 19.86 -3.42 -16.13
CA THR A 91 19.34 -2.06 -16.08
C THR A 91 18.29 -1.80 -17.15
N GLY A 92 18.52 -2.26 -18.38
CA GLY A 92 17.52 -2.19 -19.45
C GLY A 92 16.22 -2.93 -19.11
N ALA A 93 16.33 -4.13 -18.57
CA ALA A 93 15.18 -4.89 -18.09
C ALA A 93 14.46 -4.19 -16.94
N LEU A 94 15.21 -3.63 -15.98
CA LEU A 94 14.65 -2.86 -14.87
C LEU A 94 13.80 -1.69 -15.37
N VAL A 95 14.34 -0.89 -16.29
CA VAL A 95 13.62 0.25 -16.88
C VAL A 95 12.38 -0.20 -17.65
N ALA A 96 12.50 -1.24 -18.48
CA ALA A 96 11.37 -1.77 -19.24
C ALA A 96 10.23 -2.24 -18.32
N ILE A 97 10.56 -3.00 -17.27
CA ILE A 97 9.56 -3.46 -16.31
C ILE A 97 8.95 -2.28 -15.54
N ALA A 98 9.74 -1.25 -15.18
CA ALA A 98 9.24 -0.03 -14.54
C ALA A 98 8.20 0.68 -15.42
N VAL A 99 8.49 0.85 -16.70
CA VAL A 99 7.56 1.47 -17.67
C VAL A 99 6.28 0.62 -17.80
N ILE A 100 6.42 -0.69 -17.96
CA ILE A 100 5.28 -1.61 -18.10
C ILE A 100 4.41 -1.59 -16.85
N THR A 101 4.99 -1.69 -15.65
CA THR A 101 4.23 -1.68 -14.39
C THR A 101 3.51 -0.37 -14.15
N THR A 102 4.13 0.74 -14.51
CA THR A 102 3.49 2.08 -14.39
C THR A 102 2.38 2.28 -15.42
N ALA A 103 2.55 1.76 -16.63
CA ALA A 103 1.51 1.82 -17.68
C ALA A 103 0.29 0.94 -17.32
N ILE A 104 0.52 -0.27 -16.83
CA ILE A 104 -0.56 -1.19 -16.42
C ILE A 104 -1.33 -0.68 -15.19
N ALA A 105 -0.67 0.07 -14.30
CA ALA A 105 -1.32 0.66 -13.11
C ALA A 105 -2.36 1.74 -13.47
N GLY A 106 -2.26 2.36 -14.64
CA GLY A 106 -3.28 3.24 -15.22
C GLY A 106 -3.73 4.40 -14.31
N THR A 107 -4.92 4.94 -14.59
CA THR A 107 -5.58 6.04 -13.86
C THR A 107 -5.81 5.76 -12.35
N PRO A 108 -6.13 4.54 -11.87
CA PRO A 108 -6.33 4.29 -10.44
C PRO A 108 -5.12 4.64 -9.56
N ARG A 109 -3.91 4.66 -10.15
CA ARG A 109 -2.69 5.03 -9.43
C ARG A 109 -2.72 6.48 -8.91
N THR A 110 -3.28 7.41 -9.67
CA THR A 110 -3.36 8.83 -9.32
C THR A 110 -4.49 9.14 -8.36
N GLN A 111 -5.47 8.26 -8.25
CA GLN A 111 -6.63 8.41 -7.37
C GLN A 111 -6.40 7.92 -5.95
N VAL A 112 -5.27 7.25 -5.67
CA VAL A 112 -4.94 6.82 -4.30
C VAL A 112 -4.62 8.02 -3.44
N LYS A 113 -5.42 8.24 -2.40
CA LYS A 113 -5.19 9.30 -1.41
C LYS A 113 -4.33 8.79 -0.26
N SER A 114 -3.44 9.61 0.24
CA SER A 114 -2.62 9.27 1.40
C SER A 114 -2.52 10.45 2.37
N LEU A 115 -2.71 10.16 3.64
CA LEU A 115 -2.50 11.09 4.74
C LEU A 115 -1.30 10.61 5.56
N SER A 116 -0.38 11.51 5.89
CA SER A 116 0.79 11.17 6.70
C SER A 116 0.94 12.16 7.84
N ALA A 117 1.35 11.66 9.01
CA ALA A 117 1.69 12.46 10.16
C ALA A 117 3.00 11.96 10.75
N VAL A 118 3.84 12.89 11.19
CA VAL A 118 5.12 12.60 11.85
C VAL A 118 5.09 13.23 13.22
N VAL A 119 5.17 12.41 14.26
CA VAL A 119 5.14 12.86 15.66
C VAL A 119 6.47 12.54 16.31
N SER A 120 7.06 13.53 16.96
CA SER A 120 8.26 13.38 17.77
C SER A 120 7.92 13.36 19.26
N ALA A 121 8.52 12.41 19.99
CA ALA A 121 8.38 12.37 21.44
C ALA A 121 9.17 13.51 22.12
N THR A 122 10.19 14.04 21.45
CA THR A 122 11.10 15.07 22.01
C THR A 122 10.57 16.49 21.80
N PHE A 123 9.86 16.72 20.67
CA PHE A 123 9.34 18.06 20.31
C PHE A 123 7.81 18.03 20.29
N HIS A 124 7.23 18.78 21.21
CA HIS A 124 5.78 18.94 21.28
C HIS A 124 5.33 19.86 20.14
N ASN A 125 4.76 19.29 19.08
CA ASN A 125 4.15 20.05 17.98
C ASN A 125 2.64 19.77 17.96
N PRO A 126 1.79 20.75 18.33
CA PRO A 126 0.34 20.57 18.38
C PRO A 126 -0.27 20.25 17.02
N ASP A 127 0.27 20.81 15.92
CA ASP A 127 -0.22 20.54 14.57
C ASP A 127 0.07 19.09 14.14
N ALA A 128 1.25 18.57 14.47
CA ALA A 128 1.61 17.18 14.21
C ALA A 128 0.73 16.21 15.01
N GLN A 129 0.37 16.56 16.24
CA GLN A 129 -0.54 15.76 17.06
C GLN A 129 -1.97 15.80 16.49
N ALA A 130 -2.47 16.98 16.11
CA ALA A 130 -3.77 17.13 15.49
C ALA A 130 -3.86 16.31 14.16
N ALA A 131 -2.80 16.34 13.35
CA ALA A 131 -2.72 15.55 12.13
C ALA A 131 -2.74 14.04 12.41
N ARG A 132 -2.00 13.57 13.43
CA ARG A 132 -2.04 12.18 13.89
C ARG A 132 -3.42 11.77 14.38
N ASP A 133 -4.04 12.60 15.19
CA ASP A 133 -5.34 12.30 15.80
C ASP A 133 -6.44 12.25 14.73
N ARG A 134 -6.37 13.13 13.73
CA ARG A 134 -7.23 13.08 12.56
C ARG A 134 -7.02 11.79 11.78
N LEU A 135 -5.77 11.44 11.46
CA LEU A 135 -5.42 10.21 10.75
C LEU A 135 -5.93 8.98 11.50
N SER A 136 -5.75 8.96 12.82
CA SER A 136 -6.19 7.85 13.67
C SER A 136 -7.71 7.72 13.69
N ARG A 137 -8.45 8.82 13.77
CA ARG A 137 -9.92 8.80 13.69
C ARG A 137 -10.41 8.21 12.39
N LEU A 138 -9.86 8.67 11.24
CA LEU A 138 -10.24 8.18 9.93
C LEU A 138 -9.95 6.69 9.75
N ALA A 139 -8.78 6.24 10.23
CA ALA A 139 -8.43 4.83 10.22
C ALA A 139 -9.37 3.99 11.09
N LEU A 140 -9.69 4.44 12.30
CA LEU A 140 -10.61 3.74 13.21
C LEU A 140 -12.03 3.66 12.64
N MET A 141 -12.52 4.68 11.94
CA MET A 141 -13.82 4.62 11.26
C MET A 141 -13.87 3.51 10.22
N LEU A 142 -12.81 3.34 9.42
CA LEU A 142 -12.75 2.27 8.43
C LEU A 142 -12.59 0.89 9.07
N ILE A 143 -11.82 0.80 10.15
CA ILE A 143 -11.63 -0.43 10.92
C ILE A 143 -12.93 -0.90 11.55
N ASP A 144 -13.66 0.02 12.20
CA ASP A 144 -14.96 -0.28 12.82
C ASP A 144 -15.98 -0.71 11.75
N ALA A 145 -16.00 -0.03 10.61
CA ALA A 145 -16.87 -0.41 9.50
C ALA A 145 -16.56 -1.82 8.98
N ASP A 146 -15.28 -2.20 8.83
CA ASP A 146 -14.86 -3.57 8.45
C ASP A 146 -15.37 -4.60 9.48
N GLU A 147 -15.19 -4.32 10.77
CA GLU A 147 -15.62 -5.23 11.83
C GLU A 147 -17.14 -5.38 11.89
N ARG A 148 -17.88 -4.28 11.72
CA ARG A 148 -19.35 -4.29 11.70
C ARG A 148 -19.87 -5.02 10.47
N LEU A 149 -19.25 -4.86 9.32
CA LEU A 149 -19.58 -5.62 8.12
C LEU A 149 -19.31 -7.12 8.34
N GLY A 150 -18.16 -7.47 8.92
CA GLY A 150 -17.80 -8.85 9.23
C GLY A 150 -18.76 -9.53 10.23
N ARG A 151 -19.38 -8.75 11.11
CA ARG A 151 -20.42 -9.21 12.05
C ARG A 151 -21.84 -9.18 11.47
N GLY A 152 -22.02 -8.71 10.23
CA GLY A 152 -23.33 -8.55 9.60
C GLY A 152 -24.18 -7.43 10.19
N GLN A 153 -23.59 -6.46 10.90
CA GLN A 153 -24.27 -5.35 11.55
C GLN A 153 -24.56 -4.19 10.61
N ILE A 154 -23.84 -4.09 9.51
CA ILE A 154 -24.05 -3.11 8.46
C ILE A 154 -24.04 -3.82 7.10
N SER A 155 -24.68 -3.22 6.11
CA SER A 155 -24.67 -3.71 4.73
C SER A 155 -23.35 -3.37 4.03
N ALA A 156 -23.07 -4.03 2.91
CA ALA A 156 -21.93 -3.69 2.05
C ALA A 156 -22.03 -2.24 1.52
N ALA A 157 -23.25 -1.76 1.26
CA ALA A 157 -23.49 -0.39 0.83
C ALA A 157 -23.15 0.63 1.93
N ASP A 158 -23.51 0.37 3.19
CA ASP A 158 -23.19 1.25 4.32
C ASP A 158 -21.67 1.30 4.58
N HIS A 159 -21.00 0.15 4.41
CA HIS A 159 -19.53 0.07 4.49
C HIS A 159 -18.90 0.92 3.40
N GLU A 160 -19.36 0.82 2.16
CA GLU A 160 -18.87 1.59 1.03
C GLU A 160 -19.12 3.09 1.21
N LEU A 161 -20.27 3.49 1.72
CA LEU A 161 -20.57 4.88 2.06
C LEU A 161 -19.61 5.44 3.12
N THR A 162 -19.26 4.64 4.11
CA THR A 162 -18.25 5.03 5.12
C THR A 162 -16.88 5.21 4.49
N TRP A 163 -16.51 4.32 3.58
CA TRP A 163 -15.27 4.41 2.82
C TRP A 163 -15.22 5.67 1.94
N TRP A 164 -16.31 5.99 1.20
CA TRP A 164 -16.45 7.23 0.42
C TRP A 164 -16.26 8.47 1.28
N ARG A 165 -16.89 8.53 2.43
CA ARG A 165 -16.78 9.66 3.36
C ARG A 165 -15.34 9.89 3.79
N VAL A 166 -14.64 8.85 4.22
CA VAL A 166 -13.23 8.95 4.62
C VAL A 166 -12.34 9.33 3.44
N TYR A 167 -12.60 8.75 2.27
CA TYR A 167 -11.84 9.06 1.06
C TYR A 167 -11.97 10.54 0.68
N ASP A 168 -13.17 11.11 0.72
CA ASP A 168 -13.41 12.51 0.39
C ASP A 168 -12.81 13.45 1.44
N GLU A 169 -12.91 13.11 2.71
CA GLU A 169 -12.31 13.90 3.79
C GLU A 169 -10.79 13.99 3.68
N ILE A 170 -10.10 12.94 3.22
CA ILE A 170 -8.67 13.00 2.92
C ILE A 170 -8.37 13.93 1.73
N GLY A 171 -9.29 14.04 0.77
CA GLY A 171 -9.14 14.89 -0.41
C GLY A 171 -9.24 16.37 -0.09
N SER A 172 -10.24 16.74 0.71
CA SER A 172 -10.53 18.14 1.06
C SER A 172 -9.45 18.84 1.91
N SER A 173 -8.47 18.10 2.40
CA SER A 173 -7.38 18.63 3.25
C SER A 173 -6.15 19.09 2.48
N ARG A 174 -6.17 19.04 1.15
CA ARG A 174 -5.03 19.43 0.30
C ARG A 174 -5.18 20.80 -0.33
N ASP A 175 -6.37 21.39 -0.23
CA ASP A 175 -6.68 22.75 -0.66
C ASP A 175 -6.53 23.73 0.52
#